data_d83ef9dc911cfd95b9f741e18a88f045
#
_entry.id   d83ef9dc911cfd95b9f741e18a88f045
#
_cell.length_a   1.000
_cell.length_b   1.000
_cell.length_c   1.000
_cell.angle_alpha   90.00
_cell.angle_beta   90.00
_cell.angle_gamma   90.00
#
_symmetry.space_group_name_H-M   'P 1'
#
loop_
_entity.id
_entity.type
_entity.pdbx_description
1 polymer ?
#
loop_
_entity_poly.entity_id
_entity_poly.type
_entity_poly.pdbx_seq_one_letter_code
_entity_poly.pdbx_strand_id
1 'polypeptide(L)'
;MEIRGSFHKKLREIRDDILIMGSMVSKATMLAIQALQNRDLTLAKQIIADDEKINHKRFDIEEKCIQLIATQQPMASDLRIIVSALNIITELERIGDYAEGNAKIAIMIGDEPPLKPLIDIPRMAEKTVDMLNRSLTAFIDHDAEAARKISAEDDFIDNLYDQVFRELLTFMAQDPKTITRATRLIWVTHNLERSADRVTNICERIVFLVTGKMQEINPSIY
;
A
#
# COMPACT_ATOMS: atom_id res chain seq x y z
N MET A 1 1.11 -37.41 11.47
CA MET A 1 2.01 -36.28 11.87
C MET A 1 2.62 -35.55 10.66
N GLU A 2 3.01 -36.22 9.58
CA GLU A 2 3.61 -35.60 8.38
C GLU A 2 2.71 -34.61 7.63
N ILE A 3 1.42 -34.87 7.48
CA ILE A 3 0.49 -34.03 6.71
C ILE A 3 0.37 -32.62 7.32
N ARG A 4 0.25 -32.51 8.64
CA ARG A 4 0.17 -31.22 9.33
C ARG A 4 1.49 -30.43 9.27
N GLY A 5 2.64 -31.13 9.26
CA GLY A 5 3.96 -30.52 9.10
C GLY A 5 4.12 -29.84 7.72
N SER A 6 3.65 -30.52 6.67
CA SER A 6 3.65 -30.01 5.30
C SER A 6 2.74 -28.78 5.15
N PHE A 7 1.55 -28.80 5.76
CA PHE A 7 0.62 -27.67 5.77
C PHE A 7 1.23 -26.42 6.39
N HIS A 8 1.76 -26.53 7.60
CA HIS A 8 2.39 -25.39 8.28
C HIS A 8 3.62 -24.86 7.56
N LYS A 9 4.37 -25.71 6.85
CA LYS A 9 5.46 -25.27 5.99
C LYS A 9 4.96 -24.39 4.86
N LYS A 10 3.96 -24.86 4.10
CA LYS A 10 3.35 -24.09 2.99
C LYS A 10 2.74 -22.76 3.47
N LEU A 11 2.13 -22.76 4.65
CA LEU A 11 1.58 -21.54 5.24
C LEU A 11 2.67 -20.52 5.59
N ARG A 12 3.83 -20.96 6.07
CA ARG A 12 4.99 -20.09 6.25
C ARG A 12 5.51 -19.54 4.93
N GLU A 13 5.62 -20.36 3.89
CA GLU A 13 6.02 -19.92 2.55
C GLU A 13 5.09 -18.82 2.01
N ILE A 14 3.77 -18.93 2.20
CA ILE A 14 2.80 -17.88 1.84
C ILE A 14 3.08 -16.59 2.62
N ARG A 15 3.34 -16.67 3.92
CA ARG A 15 3.67 -15.50 4.75
C ARG A 15 4.97 -14.82 4.29
N ASP A 16 6.00 -15.59 4.00
CA ASP A 16 7.27 -15.07 3.50
C ASP A 16 7.07 -14.37 2.14
N ASP A 17 6.28 -14.95 1.26
CA ASP A 17 5.92 -14.37 -0.03
C ASP A 17 5.16 -13.03 0.11
N ILE A 18 4.25 -12.91 1.08
CA ILE A 18 3.54 -11.66 1.40
C ILE A 18 4.52 -10.59 1.86
N LEU A 19 5.50 -10.93 2.71
CA LEU A 19 6.54 -9.99 3.15
C LEU A 19 7.41 -9.52 1.98
N ILE A 20 7.77 -10.44 1.06
CA ILE A 20 8.49 -10.10 -0.16
C ILE A 20 7.66 -9.13 -1.02
N MET A 21 6.38 -9.42 -1.26
CA MET A 21 5.48 -8.54 -2.00
C MET A 21 5.34 -7.18 -1.34
N GLY A 22 5.20 -7.12 0.00
CA GLY A 22 5.16 -5.88 0.76
C GLY A 22 6.42 -5.04 0.61
N SER A 23 7.60 -5.69 0.61
CA SER A 23 8.89 -5.01 0.35
C SER A 23 8.97 -4.45 -1.08
N MET A 24 8.45 -5.16 -2.08
CA MET A 24 8.38 -4.68 -3.46
C MET A 24 7.51 -3.43 -3.56
N VAL A 25 6.33 -3.46 -2.96
CA VAL A 25 5.37 -2.34 -2.94
C VAL A 25 5.93 -1.13 -2.19
N SER A 26 6.52 -1.34 -1.00
CA SER A 26 7.17 -0.29 -0.22
C SER A 26 8.27 0.41 -1.02
N LYS A 27 9.10 -0.38 -1.73
CA LYS A 27 10.15 0.15 -2.58
C LYS A 27 9.59 0.93 -3.76
N ALA A 28 8.56 0.41 -4.45
CA ALA A 28 7.92 1.09 -5.57
C ALA A 28 7.34 2.45 -5.14
N THR A 29 6.64 2.51 -3.99
CA THR A 29 6.07 3.75 -3.43
C THR A 29 7.16 4.80 -3.18
N MET A 30 8.25 4.43 -2.50
CA MET A 30 9.33 5.36 -2.21
C MET A 30 10.05 5.84 -3.47
N LEU A 31 10.34 4.93 -4.40
CA LEU A 31 11.02 5.26 -5.65
C LEU A 31 10.15 6.16 -6.55
N ALA A 32 8.81 5.98 -6.56
CA ALA A 32 7.91 6.83 -7.34
C ALA A 32 7.97 8.29 -6.87
N ILE A 33 8.00 8.52 -5.55
CA ILE A 33 8.14 9.86 -5.00
C ILE A 33 9.55 10.42 -5.19
N GLN A 34 10.58 9.58 -5.11
CA GLN A 34 11.95 9.98 -5.45
C GLN A 34 12.07 10.40 -6.93
N ALA A 35 11.46 9.65 -7.85
CA ALA A 35 11.42 9.99 -9.27
C ALA A 35 10.75 11.35 -9.50
N LEU A 36 9.64 11.62 -8.81
CA LEU A 36 8.95 12.91 -8.85
C LEU A 36 9.84 14.05 -8.33
N GLN A 37 10.47 13.87 -7.15
CA GLN A 37 11.33 14.90 -6.53
C GLN A 37 12.54 15.25 -7.41
N ASN A 38 13.18 14.22 -7.97
CA ASN A 38 14.41 14.36 -8.74
C ASN A 38 14.15 14.61 -10.24
N ARG A 39 12.89 14.54 -10.67
CA ARG A 39 12.49 14.58 -12.09
C ARG A 39 13.18 13.49 -12.91
N ASP A 40 13.35 12.31 -12.29
CA ASP A 40 13.99 11.16 -12.92
C ASP A 40 12.98 10.35 -13.73
N LEU A 41 12.82 10.74 -14.99
CA LEU A 41 11.91 10.08 -15.93
C LEU A 41 12.33 8.65 -16.27
N THR A 42 13.63 8.34 -16.14
CA THR A 42 14.15 6.98 -16.36
C THR A 42 13.71 6.06 -15.23
N LEU A 43 13.89 6.52 -14.00
CA LEU A 43 13.41 5.80 -12.81
C LEU A 43 11.89 5.61 -12.85
N ALA A 44 11.14 6.67 -13.22
CA ALA A 44 9.68 6.58 -13.35
C ALA A 44 9.24 5.50 -14.35
N LYS A 45 9.88 5.41 -15.53
CA LYS A 45 9.61 4.36 -16.53
C LYS A 45 9.96 2.97 -16.01
N GLN A 46 11.03 2.84 -15.22
CA GLN A 46 11.42 1.58 -14.62
C GLN A 46 10.38 1.09 -13.61
N ILE A 47 9.82 1.99 -12.78
CA ILE A 47 8.78 1.65 -11.79
C ILE A 47 7.54 1.13 -12.50
N ILE A 48 7.11 1.79 -13.57
CA ILE A 48 5.97 1.37 -14.39
C ILE A 48 6.20 -0.05 -14.97
N ALA A 49 7.41 -0.32 -15.47
CA ALA A 49 7.74 -1.64 -16.01
C ALA A 49 7.85 -2.72 -14.92
N ASP A 50 8.26 -2.35 -13.71
CA ASP A 50 8.42 -3.28 -12.60
C ASP A 50 7.11 -3.63 -11.89
N ASP A 51 6.02 -2.88 -12.14
CA ASP A 51 4.69 -3.15 -11.57
C ASP A 51 4.18 -4.55 -11.97
N GLU A 52 4.46 -5.00 -13.18
CA GLU A 52 4.13 -6.36 -13.64
C GLU A 52 4.67 -7.44 -12.69
N LYS A 53 5.82 -7.21 -12.05
CA LYS A 53 6.41 -8.17 -11.09
C LYS A 53 5.57 -8.26 -9.81
N ILE A 54 4.96 -7.15 -9.37
CA ILE A 54 4.05 -7.13 -8.22
C ILE A 54 2.79 -7.92 -8.56
N ASN A 55 2.22 -7.70 -9.74
CA ASN A 55 1.05 -8.39 -10.24
C ASN A 55 1.28 -9.91 -10.36
N HIS A 56 2.41 -10.34 -10.93
CA HIS A 56 2.80 -11.74 -10.97
C HIS A 56 2.96 -12.34 -9.58
N LYS A 57 3.61 -11.62 -8.65
CA LYS A 57 3.77 -12.09 -7.27
C LYS A 57 2.43 -12.29 -6.57
N ARG A 58 1.45 -11.41 -6.80
CA ARG A 58 0.08 -11.58 -6.31
C ARG A 58 -0.53 -12.88 -6.82
N PHE A 59 -0.48 -13.14 -8.13
CA PHE A 59 -1.04 -14.37 -8.71
C PHE A 59 -0.38 -15.63 -8.17
N ASP A 60 0.96 -15.62 -8.00
CA ASP A 60 1.70 -16.74 -7.42
C ASP A 60 1.23 -17.06 -5.99
N ILE A 61 1.01 -16.05 -5.17
CA ILE A 61 0.53 -16.23 -3.79
C ILE A 61 -0.92 -16.71 -3.78
N GLU A 62 -1.77 -16.14 -4.64
CA GLU A 62 -3.17 -16.51 -4.78
C GLU A 62 -3.31 -17.99 -5.16
N GLU A 63 -2.53 -18.46 -6.16
CA GLU A 63 -2.51 -19.86 -6.57
C GLU A 63 -2.09 -20.80 -5.42
N LYS A 64 -1.03 -20.43 -4.67
CA LYS A 64 -0.60 -21.19 -3.48
C LYS A 64 -1.69 -21.28 -2.43
N CYS A 65 -2.42 -20.20 -2.17
CA CYS A 65 -3.54 -20.17 -1.24
C CYS A 65 -4.66 -21.12 -1.69
N ILE A 66 -5.07 -21.05 -2.96
CA ILE A 66 -6.11 -21.90 -3.54
C ILE A 66 -5.71 -23.38 -3.47
N GLN A 67 -4.48 -23.70 -3.87
CA GLN A 67 -3.95 -25.08 -3.80
C GLN A 67 -3.93 -25.60 -2.35
N LEU A 68 -3.58 -24.76 -1.39
CA LEU A 68 -3.55 -25.13 0.02
C LEU A 68 -4.96 -25.44 0.54
N ILE A 69 -5.96 -24.63 0.20
CA ILE A 69 -7.37 -24.86 0.55
C ILE A 69 -7.85 -26.19 -0.08
N ALA A 70 -7.63 -26.37 -1.39
CA ALA A 70 -8.12 -27.53 -2.13
C ALA A 70 -7.52 -28.86 -1.66
N THR A 71 -6.24 -28.85 -1.26
CA THR A 71 -5.51 -30.10 -0.93
C THR A 71 -5.51 -30.43 0.55
N GLN A 72 -5.68 -29.45 1.46
CA GLN A 72 -5.48 -29.66 2.89
C GLN A 72 -6.75 -29.48 3.74
N GLN A 73 -7.84 -28.97 3.15
CA GLN A 73 -9.13 -28.72 3.82
C GLN A 73 -8.94 -28.02 5.18
N PRO A 74 -8.31 -26.81 5.21
CA PRO A 74 -8.00 -26.10 6.44
C PRO A 74 -9.28 -25.75 7.21
N MET A 75 -9.21 -25.80 8.55
CA MET A 75 -10.36 -25.53 9.40
C MET A 75 -10.12 -24.29 10.27
N ALA A 76 -11.23 -23.60 10.58
CA ALA A 76 -11.28 -22.52 11.57
C ALA A 76 -10.14 -21.49 11.42
N SER A 77 -9.17 -21.47 12.36
CA SER A 77 -8.07 -20.51 12.38
C SER A 77 -7.19 -20.56 11.13
N ASP A 78 -6.88 -21.77 10.64
CA ASP A 78 -6.01 -21.94 9.48
C ASP A 78 -6.67 -21.38 8.21
N LEU A 79 -7.98 -21.57 8.05
CA LEU A 79 -8.73 -21.00 6.93
C LEU A 79 -8.76 -19.46 7.03
N ARG A 80 -8.92 -18.88 8.25
CA ARG A 80 -8.88 -17.42 8.41
C ARG A 80 -7.54 -16.82 8.00
N ILE A 81 -6.42 -17.50 8.30
CA ILE A 81 -5.09 -17.04 7.85
C ILE A 81 -5.04 -16.95 6.34
N ILE A 82 -5.49 -18.00 5.62
CA ILE A 82 -5.43 -18.03 4.15
C ILE A 82 -6.37 -16.99 3.55
N VAL A 83 -7.58 -16.84 4.08
CA VAL A 83 -8.53 -15.80 3.61
C VAL A 83 -8.00 -14.39 3.87
N SER A 84 -7.37 -14.15 5.03
CA SER A 84 -6.71 -12.86 5.30
C SER A 84 -5.54 -12.62 4.34
N ALA A 85 -4.73 -13.64 4.05
CA ALA A 85 -3.64 -13.55 3.08
C ALA A 85 -4.14 -13.16 1.68
N LEU A 86 -5.23 -13.77 1.18
CA LEU A 86 -5.85 -13.43 -0.11
C LEU A 86 -6.31 -11.96 -0.17
N ASN A 87 -6.90 -11.45 0.92
CA ASN A 87 -7.28 -10.05 0.98
C ASN A 87 -6.06 -9.13 1.03
N ILE A 88 -5.06 -9.46 1.87
CA ILE A 88 -3.83 -8.64 2.03
C ILE A 88 -3.10 -8.49 0.70
N ILE A 89 -2.91 -9.56 -0.08
CA ILE A 89 -2.22 -9.45 -1.37
C ILE A 89 -2.98 -8.58 -2.38
N THR A 90 -4.31 -8.53 -2.29
CA THR A 90 -5.12 -7.64 -3.12
C THR A 90 -4.90 -6.18 -2.73
N GLU A 91 -4.84 -5.88 -1.44
CA GLU A 91 -4.55 -4.52 -0.98
C GLU A 91 -3.10 -4.10 -1.32
N LEU A 92 -2.13 -5.03 -1.21
CA LEU A 92 -0.74 -4.78 -1.62
C LEU A 92 -0.63 -4.45 -3.11
N GLU A 93 -1.31 -5.19 -3.98
CA GLU A 93 -1.32 -4.89 -5.42
C GLU A 93 -1.90 -3.50 -5.69
N ARG A 94 -3.00 -3.12 -5.04
CA ARG A 94 -3.57 -1.78 -5.20
C ARG A 94 -2.64 -0.66 -4.74
N ILE A 95 -1.84 -0.87 -3.68
CA ILE A 95 -0.81 0.10 -3.29
C ILE A 95 0.28 0.18 -4.39
N GLY A 96 0.64 -0.95 -5.02
CA GLY A 96 1.52 -1.00 -6.18
C GLY A 96 0.98 -0.18 -7.35
N ASP A 97 -0.30 -0.34 -7.70
CA ASP A 97 -0.98 0.44 -8.73
C ASP A 97 -0.91 1.96 -8.47
N TYR A 98 -1.06 2.39 -7.20
CA TYR A 98 -0.92 3.81 -6.83
C TYR A 98 0.52 4.29 -6.97
N ALA A 99 1.52 3.45 -6.65
CA ALA A 99 2.92 3.78 -6.86
C ALA A 99 3.25 3.92 -8.36
N GLU A 100 2.75 3.01 -9.20
CA GLU A 100 2.82 3.10 -10.66
C GLU A 100 2.12 4.38 -11.16
N GLY A 101 0.93 4.68 -10.64
CA GLY A 101 0.19 5.91 -10.93
C GLY A 101 1.01 7.17 -10.64
N ASN A 102 1.70 7.21 -9.50
CA ASN A 102 2.58 8.33 -9.13
C ASN A 102 3.78 8.45 -10.08
N ALA A 103 4.38 7.32 -10.52
CA ALA A 103 5.43 7.33 -11.53
C ALA A 103 4.93 7.86 -12.89
N LYS A 104 3.72 7.48 -13.32
CA LYS A 104 3.07 8.04 -14.53
C LYS A 104 2.87 9.55 -14.41
N ILE A 105 2.44 10.03 -13.23
CA ILE A 105 2.26 11.47 -12.98
C ILE A 105 3.62 12.20 -13.03
N ALA A 106 4.69 11.61 -12.48
CA ALA A 106 6.03 12.17 -12.58
C ALA A 106 6.47 12.37 -14.06
N ILE A 107 6.17 11.39 -14.93
CA ILE A 107 6.40 11.53 -16.38
C ILE A 107 5.55 12.64 -16.99
N MET A 108 4.28 12.77 -16.58
CA MET A 108 3.40 13.84 -17.07
C MET A 108 3.89 15.23 -16.67
N ILE A 109 4.47 15.38 -15.47
CA ILE A 109 5.08 16.64 -15.01
C ILE A 109 6.35 16.93 -15.82
N GLY A 110 7.15 15.90 -16.11
CA GLY A 110 8.38 16.04 -16.90
C GLY A 110 9.45 16.87 -16.19
N ASP A 111 10.16 17.68 -16.97
CA ASP A 111 11.25 18.53 -16.47
C ASP A 111 10.78 19.88 -15.90
N GLU A 112 9.48 20.13 -15.83
CA GLU A 112 8.95 21.37 -15.28
C GLU A 112 9.41 21.55 -13.82
N PRO A 113 9.88 22.75 -13.42
CA PRO A 113 10.27 22.99 -12.05
C PRO A 113 9.07 22.84 -11.12
N PRO A 114 9.25 22.28 -9.90
CA PRO A 114 8.16 22.13 -8.95
C PRO A 114 7.58 23.51 -8.57
N LEU A 115 6.26 23.56 -8.32
CA LEU A 115 5.57 24.78 -7.87
C LEU A 115 6.05 25.24 -6.49
N LYS A 116 6.46 24.30 -5.66
CA LYS A 116 6.96 24.47 -4.30
C LYS A 116 7.94 23.35 -3.96
N PRO A 117 8.77 23.49 -2.92
CA PRO A 117 9.50 22.33 -2.38
C PRO A 117 8.54 21.21 -1.99
N LEU A 118 8.83 19.98 -2.44
CA LEU A 118 8.03 18.81 -2.13
C LEU A 118 8.46 18.29 -0.74
N ILE A 119 7.88 18.81 0.34
CA ILE A 119 8.20 18.43 1.72
C ILE A 119 7.18 17.41 2.25
N ASP A 120 5.89 17.71 2.09
CA ASP A 120 4.82 16.90 2.69
C ASP A 120 4.56 15.61 1.91
N ILE A 121 4.68 15.63 0.58
CA ILE A 121 4.50 14.45 -0.27
C ILE A 121 5.48 13.31 0.12
N PRO A 122 6.79 13.55 0.27
CA PRO A 122 7.71 12.52 0.80
C PRO A 122 7.34 12.04 2.21
N ARG A 123 6.93 12.94 3.10
CA ARG A 123 6.50 12.57 4.46
C ARG A 123 5.26 11.66 4.45
N MET A 124 4.30 11.92 3.55
CA MET A 124 3.15 11.03 3.35
C MET A 124 3.62 9.64 2.90
N ALA A 125 4.52 9.57 1.91
CA ALA A 125 5.04 8.30 1.41
C ALA A 125 5.81 7.51 2.48
N GLU A 126 6.71 8.18 3.22
CA GLU A 126 7.46 7.58 4.32
C GLU A 126 6.53 7.03 5.40
N LYS A 127 5.50 7.80 5.76
CA LYS A 127 4.51 7.38 6.77
C LYS A 127 3.69 6.20 6.29
N THR A 128 3.18 6.23 5.05
CA THR A 128 2.42 5.12 4.44
C THR A 128 3.25 3.83 4.42
N VAL A 129 4.53 3.91 4.02
CA VAL A 129 5.44 2.76 3.99
C VAL A 129 5.76 2.25 5.40
N ASP A 130 5.95 3.14 6.37
CA ASP A 130 6.12 2.74 7.78
C ASP A 130 4.89 1.98 8.30
N MET A 131 3.69 2.51 8.09
CA MET A 131 2.43 1.86 8.45
C MET A 131 2.30 0.49 7.77
N LEU A 132 2.60 0.39 6.47
CA LEU A 132 2.56 -0.85 5.72
C LEU A 132 3.50 -1.91 6.30
N ASN A 133 4.77 -1.57 6.53
CA ASN A 133 5.75 -2.53 7.05
C ASN A 133 5.38 -3.03 8.45
N ARG A 134 4.89 -2.14 9.32
CA ARG A 134 4.43 -2.52 10.66
C ARG A 134 3.15 -3.36 10.60
N SER A 135 2.22 -3.09 9.68
CA SER A 135 1.03 -3.90 9.52
C SER A 135 1.36 -5.33 9.07
N LEU A 136 2.32 -5.50 8.16
CA LEU A 136 2.76 -6.83 7.75
C LEU A 136 3.48 -7.57 8.89
N THR A 137 4.22 -6.87 9.75
CA THR A 137 4.78 -7.47 10.98
C THR A 137 3.64 -7.91 11.91
N ALA A 138 2.63 -7.06 12.14
CA ALA A 138 1.47 -7.40 12.95
C ALA A 138 0.68 -8.60 12.37
N PHE A 139 0.64 -8.76 11.04
CA PHE A 139 0.06 -9.94 10.38
C PHE A 139 0.82 -11.22 10.73
N ILE A 140 2.16 -11.20 10.70
CA ILE A 140 2.99 -12.35 11.04
C ILE A 140 2.85 -12.72 12.51
N ASP A 141 2.82 -11.71 13.39
CA ASP A 141 2.77 -11.88 14.84
C ASP A 141 1.34 -12.12 15.37
N HIS A 142 0.32 -12.00 14.49
CA HIS A 142 -1.10 -12.06 14.86
C HIS A 142 -1.46 -11.01 15.92
N ASP A 143 -0.90 -9.80 15.82
CA ASP A 143 -1.10 -8.71 16.77
C ASP A 143 -2.21 -7.76 16.34
N ALA A 144 -3.45 -8.04 16.82
CA ALA A 144 -4.60 -7.20 16.55
C ALA A 144 -4.52 -5.81 17.22
N GLU A 145 -3.80 -5.68 18.33
CA GLU A 145 -3.64 -4.40 19.02
C GLU A 145 -2.70 -3.47 18.25
N ALA A 146 -1.57 -4.00 17.75
CA ALA A 146 -0.69 -3.26 16.85
C ALA A 146 -1.46 -2.82 15.59
N ALA A 147 -2.25 -3.70 14.99
CA ALA A 147 -3.05 -3.39 13.80
C ALA A 147 -4.02 -2.21 14.06
N ARG A 148 -4.74 -2.19 15.19
CA ARG A 148 -5.63 -1.07 15.55
C ARG A 148 -4.88 0.26 15.71
N LYS A 149 -3.70 0.23 16.35
CA LYS A 149 -2.88 1.42 16.55
C LYS A 149 -2.37 1.97 15.22
N ILE A 150 -1.94 1.09 14.32
CA ILE A 150 -1.47 1.48 12.98
C ILE A 150 -2.61 2.11 12.18
N SER A 151 -3.80 1.49 12.18
CA SER A 151 -4.97 2.03 11.49
C SER A 151 -5.34 3.46 11.96
N ALA A 152 -5.22 3.75 13.25
CA ALA A 152 -5.49 5.08 13.79
C ALA A 152 -4.46 6.16 13.35
N GLU A 153 -3.34 5.77 12.77
CA GLU A 153 -2.33 6.70 12.27
C GLU A 153 -2.66 7.27 10.88
N ASP A 154 -3.71 6.76 10.24
CA ASP A 154 -4.21 7.21 8.94
C ASP A 154 -4.64 8.68 8.98
N ASP A 155 -5.24 9.13 10.08
CA ASP A 155 -5.60 10.54 10.32
C ASP A 155 -4.44 11.52 10.05
N PHE A 156 -3.19 11.07 10.25
CA PHE A 156 -2.02 11.89 9.95
C PHE A 156 -1.83 12.12 8.46
N ILE A 157 -2.10 11.09 7.64
CA ILE A 157 -2.01 11.17 6.18
C ILE A 157 -3.13 12.06 5.64
N ASP A 158 -4.35 11.91 6.14
CA ASP A 158 -5.51 12.70 5.75
C ASP A 158 -5.28 14.20 6.03
N ASN A 159 -4.75 14.51 7.21
CA ASN A 159 -4.41 15.89 7.57
C ASN A 159 -3.33 16.49 6.64
N LEU A 160 -2.32 15.71 6.25
CA LEU A 160 -1.31 16.16 5.29
C LEU A 160 -1.90 16.31 3.88
N TYR A 161 -2.78 15.41 3.45
CA TYR A 161 -3.49 15.53 2.19
C TYR A 161 -4.28 16.84 2.12
N ASP A 162 -5.09 17.11 3.13
CA ASP A 162 -5.88 18.34 3.26
C ASP A 162 -5.03 19.61 3.27
N GLN A 163 -3.89 19.56 3.94
CA GLN A 163 -2.94 20.67 3.97
C GLN A 163 -2.38 20.97 2.58
N VAL A 164 -1.86 19.94 1.90
CA VAL A 164 -1.29 20.07 0.55
C VAL A 164 -2.36 20.51 -0.45
N PHE A 165 -3.57 19.96 -0.36
CA PHE A 165 -4.70 20.32 -1.20
C PHE A 165 -5.02 21.82 -1.11
N ARG A 166 -5.18 22.35 0.12
CA ARG A 166 -5.45 23.80 0.36
C ARG A 166 -4.32 24.68 -0.14
N GLU A 167 -3.08 24.26 0.05
CA GLU A 167 -1.93 24.99 -0.43
C GLU A 167 -1.88 25.06 -1.97
N LEU A 168 -2.11 23.94 -2.64
CA LEU A 168 -2.14 23.88 -4.11
C LEU A 168 -3.29 24.69 -4.70
N LEU A 169 -4.47 24.72 -4.06
CA LEU A 169 -5.57 25.61 -4.44
C LEU A 169 -5.16 27.09 -4.38
N THR A 170 -4.34 27.48 -3.40
CA THR A 170 -3.84 28.87 -3.32
C THR A 170 -2.96 29.23 -4.51
N PHE A 171 -2.07 28.30 -4.94
CA PHE A 171 -1.27 28.50 -6.17
C PHE A 171 -2.15 28.65 -7.41
N MET A 172 -3.17 27.81 -7.55
CA MET A 172 -4.11 27.88 -8.68
C MET A 172 -4.87 29.21 -8.74
N ALA A 173 -5.29 29.71 -7.57
CA ALA A 173 -6.02 30.97 -7.48
C ALA A 173 -5.13 32.20 -7.78
N GLN A 174 -3.83 32.15 -7.43
CA GLN A 174 -2.88 33.23 -7.67
C GLN A 174 -2.41 33.27 -9.13
N ASP A 175 -2.17 32.11 -9.75
CA ASP A 175 -1.73 32.02 -11.15
C ASP A 175 -2.39 30.83 -11.85
N PRO A 176 -3.39 31.07 -12.74
CA PRO A 176 -4.05 30.02 -13.49
C PRO A 176 -3.14 29.13 -14.33
N LYS A 177 -1.92 29.57 -14.68
CA LYS A 177 -0.94 28.76 -15.39
C LYS A 177 -0.42 27.58 -14.56
N THR A 178 -0.59 27.63 -13.25
CA THR A 178 -0.17 26.56 -12.33
C THR A 178 -1.19 25.41 -12.22
N ILE A 179 -2.42 25.58 -12.69
CA ILE A 179 -3.53 24.66 -12.51
C ILE A 179 -3.15 23.22 -12.89
N THR A 180 -2.58 23.02 -14.09
CA THR A 180 -2.21 21.65 -14.54
C THR A 180 -1.20 20.98 -13.63
N ARG A 181 -0.13 21.69 -13.21
CA ARG A 181 0.91 21.13 -12.31
C ARG A 181 0.36 20.88 -10.90
N ALA A 182 -0.41 21.83 -10.39
CA ALA A 182 -1.03 21.70 -9.07
C ALA A 182 -2.01 20.52 -9.04
N THR A 183 -2.84 20.34 -10.08
CA THR A 183 -3.75 19.19 -10.22
C THR A 183 -2.96 17.87 -10.22
N ARG A 184 -1.85 17.78 -10.93
CA ARG A 184 -1.00 16.59 -10.95
C ARG A 184 -0.43 16.27 -9.57
N LEU A 185 -0.02 17.28 -8.80
CA LEU A 185 0.44 17.10 -7.41
C LEU A 185 -0.69 16.67 -6.47
N ILE A 186 -1.92 17.17 -6.67
CA ILE A 186 -3.11 16.69 -5.94
C ILE A 186 -3.35 15.19 -6.23
N TRP A 187 -3.21 14.75 -7.47
CA TRP A 187 -3.34 13.33 -7.80
C TRP A 187 -2.28 12.47 -7.10
N VAL A 188 -1.03 12.95 -7.00
CA VAL A 188 0.02 12.24 -6.26
C VAL A 188 -0.34 12.09 -4.79
N THR A 189 -0.79 13.17 -4.14
CA THR A 189 -1.17 13.13 -2.72
C THR A 189 -2.40 12.26 -2.50
N HIS A 190 -3.39 12.30 -3.41
CA HIS A 190 -4.54 11.42 -3.37
C HIS A 190 -4.15 9.93 -3.49
N ASN A 191 -3.23 9.59 -4.38
CA ASN A 191 -2.73 8.21 -4.48
C ASN A 191 -2.03 7.76 -3.21
N LEU A 192 -1.32 8.65 -2.49
CA LEU A 192 -0.69 8.31 -1.22
C LEU A 192 -1.71 8.13 -0.08
N GLU A 193 -2.71 8.99 -0.02
CA GLU A 193 -3.86 8.84 0.90
C GLU A 193 -4.57 7.52 0.63
N ARG A 194 -4.92 7.23 -0.64
CA ARG A 194 -5.54 5.95 -1.00
C ARG A 194 -4.65 4.74 -0.67
N SER A 195 -3.32 4.90 -0.71
CA SER A 195 -2.39 3.85 -0.29
C SER A 195 -2.46 3.61 1.22
N ALA A 196 -2.60 4.65 2.04
CA ALA A 196 -2.77 4.53 3.48
C ALA A 196 -4.12 3.88 3.84
N ASP A 197 -5.21 4.23 3.16
CA ASP A 197 -6.50 3.53 3.24
C ASP A 197 -6.35 2.00 3.02
N ARG A 198 -5.52 1.58 2.04
CA ARG A 198 -5.27 0.15 1.81
C ARG A 198 -4.55 -0.50 2.99
N VAL A 199 -3.67 0.24 3.67
CA VAL A 199 -3.02 -0.26 4.88
C VAL A 199 -4.04 -0.42 6.02
N THR A 200 -5.02 0.49 6.16
CA THR A 200 -6.10 0.31 7.14
C THR A 200 -6.94 -0.94 6.86
N ASN A 201 -7.23 -1.23 5.58
CA ASN A 201 -7.90 -2.47 5.18
C ASN A 201 -7.07 -3.72 5.54
N ILE A 202 -5.73 -3.67 5.38
CA ILE A 202 -4.84 -4.75 5.83
C ILE A 202 -4.97 -4.94 7.35
N CYS A 203 -4.96 -3.85 8.13
CA CYS A 203 -5.13 -3.90 9.58
C CYS A 203 -6.47 -4.54 9.99
N GLU A 204 -7.56 -4.26 9.28
CA GLU A 204 -8.86 -4.90 9.50
C GLU A 204 -8.79 -6.42 9.27
N ARG A 205 -8.07 -6.87 8.23
CA ARG A 205 -7.87 -8.31 7.99
C ARG A 205 -7.05 -8.98 9.08
N ILE A 206 -6.10 -8.28 9.70
CA ILE A 206 -5.33 -8.76 10.84
C ILE A 206 -6.24 -8.90 12.07
N VAL A 207 -7.08 -7.91 12.36
CA VAL A 207 -8.04 -8.00 13.47
C VAL A 207 -9.03 -9.14 13.23
N PHE A 208 -9.56 -9.30 12.01
CA PHE A 208 -10.39 -10.45 11.65
C PHE A 208 -9.67 -11.79 11.85
N LEU A 209 -8.43 -11.90 11.42
CA LEU A 209 -7.60 -13.10 11.59
C LEU A 209 -7.56 -13.55 13.04
N VAL A 210 -7.33 -12.61 13.95
CA VAL A 210 -7.15 -12.88 15.38
C VAL A 210 -8.50 -13.12 16.09
N THR A 211 -9.47 -12.24 15.84
CA THR A 211 -10.74 -12.24 16.60
C THR A 211 -11.84 -13.08 15.97
N GLY A 212 -11.74 -13.35 14.66
CA GLY A 212 -12.80 -13.99 13.87
C GLY A 212 -14.00 -13.08 13.59
N LYS A 213 -13.94 -11.79 13.93
CA LYS A 213 -15.01 -10.81 13.70
C LYS A 213 -14.59 -9.83 12.61
N MET A 214 -15.43 -9.66 11.58
CA MET A 214 -15.28 -8.60 10.59
C MET A 214 -15.83 -7.30 11.17
N GLN A 215 -15.03 -6.26 11.20
CA GLN A 215 -15.42 -4.92 11.68
C GLN A 215 -14.55 -3.87 11.01
N GLU A 216 -15.13 -2.75 10.71
CA GLU A 216 -14.39 -1.54 10.35
C GLU A 216 -13.69 -0.99 11.60
N ILE A 217 -12.41 -0.62 11.48
CA ILE A 217 -11.62 -0.13 12.63
C ILE A 217 -11.52 1.39 12.61
N ASN A 218 -11.39 1.97 11.42
CA ASN A 218 -11.31 3.41 11.20
C ASN A 218 -12.19 3.76 9.99
N PRO A 219 -13.53 3.97 10.18
CA PRO A 219 -14.40 4.32 9.06
C PRO A 219 -13.99 5.68 8.52
N SER A 220 -13.68 5.74 7.22
CA SER A 220 -13.42 6.99 6.51
C SER A 220 -14.59 7.95 6.72
N ILE A 221 -14.29 9.21 7.03
CA ILE A 221 -15.30 10.26 7.24
C ILE A 221 -15.80 10.84 5.90
N TYR A 222 -15.26 10.36 4.75
CA TYR A 222 -15.60 10.84 3.40
C TYR A 222 -16.23 9.74 2.54
#